data_60a6cc097d436a91048763d6d92ee65d
#
_entry.id   60a6cc097d436a91048763d6d92ee65d
#
_cell.length_a   1.000
_cell.length_b   1.000
_cell.length_c   1.000
_cell.angle_alpha   90.00
_cell.angle_beta   90.00
_cell.angle_gamma   90.00
#
_symmetry.space_group_name_H-M   'P 1'
#
loop_
_entity.id
_entity.type
_entity.pdbx_description
1 polymer ?
#
loop_
_entity_poly.entity_id
_entity_poly.type
_entity_poly.pdbx_seq_one_letter_code
_entity_poly.pdbx_strand_id
1 'polypeptide(L)'
;MWSYVRHVLTSWHTGGEGVHSPKLFYIVRMVLYDENAYYAYARIEQQRARLLHSDATVTQTDYGTGARTRGAREASVERRVADIARRHLESADTGQLLFRLTNYLASVSDKPLSVVELGTSLGITTAYLASPSAKVRVQTYEGAEEVADVAMEVWRALGLTNIEPVIGNIDDTLRKHQPKRIDLAYIDANHTYEATLRYFKQLLPAMQQNSICVIDDIHHSEEMEKAWKEIQQIAQVTSTIDCYRLGIVFFDKHYIRKHYRMRI
;
A
#
# COMPACT_ATOMS: atom_id res chain seq x y z
N MET A 1 15.59 16.25 2.98
CA MET A 1 16.43 16.54 1.79
C MET A 1 17.66 15.64 1.75
N TRP A 2 18.52 15.55 2.75
CA TRP A 2 19.72 14.71 2.77
C TRP A 2 19.44 13.19 2.65
N SER A 3 18.37 12.70 3.24
CA SER A 3 17.95 11.29 3.16
C SER A 3 17.67 10.87 1.70
N TYR A 4 16.92 11.68 0.95
CA TYR A 4 16.63 11.43 -0.46
C TYR A 4 17.89 11.48 -1.33
N VAL A 5 18.75 12.50 -1.13
CA VAL A 5 20.03 12.60 -1.87
C VAL A 5 20.90 11.37 -1.63
N ARG A 6 21.00 10.94 -0.36
CA ARG A 6 21.72 9.70 -0.03
C ARG A 6 21.11 8.48 -0.70
N HIS A 7 19.77 8.37 -0.72
CA HIS A 7 19.08 7.28 -1.42
C HIS A 7 19.46 7.27 -2.90
N VAL A 8 19.36 8.40 -3.59
CA VAL A 8 19.71 8.54 -5.01
C VAL A 8 21.16 8.10 -5.28
N LEU A 9 22.11 8.57 -4.46
CA LEU A 9 23.53 8.24 -4.61
C LEU A 9 23.84 6.76 -4.33
N THR A 10 23.02 6.08 -3.56
CA THR A 10 23.22 4.66 -3.18
C THR A 10 22.28 3.69 -3.90
N SER A 11 21.52 4.16 -4.89
CA SER A 11 20.57 3.33 -5.68
C SER A 11 21.29 2.60 -6.83
N TRP A 12 22.22 1.71 -6.50
CA TRP A 12 23.04 0.94 -7.45
C TRP A 12 22.25 -0.07 -8.28
N HIS A 13 21.05 -0.45 -7.82
CA HIS A 13 20.24 -1.51 -8.44
C HIS A 13 19.15 -0.96 -9.38
N THR A 14 19.18 0.34 -9.65
CA THR A 14 18.23 1.01 -10.55
C THR A 14 18.22 0.33 -11.92
N GLY A 15 17.03 0.05 -12.45
CA GLY A 15 16.88 -0.72 -13.69
C GLY A 15 17.13 -2.23 -13.56
N GLY A 16 17.33 -2.75 -12.35
CA GLY A 16 17.55 -4.17 -12.09
C GLY A 16 19.02 -4.59 -12.10
N GLU A 17 19.95 -3.65 -12.13
CA GLU A 17 21.38 -3.97 -12.06
C GLU A 17 21.71 -4.74 -10.78
N GLY A 18 22.48 -5.85 -10.91
CA GLY A 18 22.86 -6.70 -9.77
C GLY A 18 21.72 -7.49 -9.13
N VAL A 19 20.56 -7.57 -9.78
CA VAL A 19 19.47 -8.49 -9.41
C VAL A 19 19.71 -9.82 -10.09
N HIS A 20 20.16 -10.81 -9.33
CA HIS A 20 20.57 -12.11 -9.87
C HIS A 20 19.44 -13.15 -9.90
N SER A 21 18.32 -12.93 -9.21
CA SER A 21 17.14 -13.78 -9.31
C SER A 21 16.37 -13.48 -10.60
N PRO A 22 16.20 -14.44 -11.55
CA PRO A 22 15.51 -14.18 -12.81
C PRO A 22 14.07 -13.68 -12.62
N LYS A 23 13.32 -14.27 -11.68
CA LYS A 23 11.94 -13.86 -11.38
C LYS A 23 11.89 -12.45 -10.77
N LEU A 24 12.79 -12.14 -9.84
CA LEU A 24 12.84 -10.79 -9.25
C LEU A 24 13.30 -9.75 -10.28
N PHE A 25 14.27 -10.10 -11.13
CA PHE A 25 14.69 -9.25 -12.25
C PHE A 25 13.53 -8.98 -13.21
N TYR A 26 12.72 -10.01 -13.53
CA TYR A 26 11.51 -9.84 -14.33
C TYR A 26 10.54 -8.85 -13.68
N ILE A 27 10.24 -9.01 -12.37
CA ILE A 27 9.36 -8.08 -11.63
C ILE A 27 9.92 -6.65 -11.71
N VAL A 28 11.21 -6.47 -11.49
CA VAL A 28 11.83 -5.14 -11.58
C VAL A 28 11.64 -4.56 -12.98
N ARG A 29 12.04 -5.27 -14.03
CA ARG A 29 12.04 -4.73 -15.40
C ARG A 29 10.67 -4.59 -16.01
N MET A 30 9.78 -5.55 -15.79
CA MET A 30 8.51 -5.68 -16.50
C MET A 30 7.31 -5.22 -15.67
N VAL A 31 7.50 -4.92 -14.38
CA VAL A 31 6.42 -4.47 -13.50
C VAL A 31 6.75 -3.12 -12.88
N LEU A 32 7.93 -2.98 -12.21
CA LEU A 32 8.25 -1.73 -11.53
C LEU A 32 8.57 -0.60 -12.54
N TYR A 33 9.28 -0.92 -13.63
CA TYR A 33 9.63 0.02 -14.70
C TYR A 33 8.70 -0.04 -15.92
N ASP A 34 7.50 -0.60 -15.77
CA ASP A 34 6.51 -0.58 -16.84
C ASP A 34 5.89 0.82 -16.96
N GLU A 35 6.03 1.43 -18.12
CA GLU A 35 5.51 2.77 -18.48
C GLU A 35 4.23 2.70 -19.30
N ASN A 36 3.65 1.52 -19.48
CA ASN A 36 2.42 1.38 -20.26
C ASN A 36 1.24 2.09 -19.61
N ALA A 37 0.43 2.76 -20.41
CA ALA A 37 -0.82 3.34 -19.99
C ALA A 37 -1.91 2.26 -19.97
N TYR A 38 -2.46 1.99 -18.78
CA TYR A 38 -3.56 1.06 -18.62
C TYR A 38 -4.90 1.79 -18.61
N TYR A 39 -5.95 1.14 -19.14
CA TYR A 39 -7.29 1.72 -19.30
C TYR A 39 -7.89 2.25 -17.97
N ALA A 40 -7.53 1.64 -16.85
CA ALA A 40 -8.04 2.01 -15.53
C ALA A 40 -7.51 3.38 -15.06
N TYR A 41 -6.29 3.76 -15.46
CA TYR A 41 -5.59 4.93 -14.92
C TYR A 41 -6.39 6.22 -15.11
N ALA A 42 -6.80 6.50 -16.34
CA ALA A 42 -7.55 7.73 -16.64
C ALA A 42 -8.88 7.81 -15.87
N ARG A 43 -9.57 6.69 -15.71
CA ARG A 43 -10.84 6.64 -14.98
C ARG A 43 -10.65 6.89 -13.48
N ILE A 44 -9.60 6.31 -12.88
CA ILE A 44 -9.28 6.51 -11.46
C ILE A 44 -8.84 7.95 -11.22
N GLU A 45 -7.97 8.49 -12.07
CA GLU A 45 -7.52 9.89 -11.94
C GLU A 45 -8.64 10.90 -12.17
N GLN A 46 -9.66 10.57 -12.95
CA GLN A 46 -10.88 11.37 -13.03
C GLN A 46 -11.62 11.41 -11.67
N GLN A 47 -11.68 10.30 -10.93
CA GLN A 47 -12.26 10.32 -9.58
C GLN A 47 -11.38 11.11 -8.60
N ARG A 48 -10.05 10.97 -8.68
CA ARG A 48 -9.13 11.83 -7.91
C ARG A 48 -9.40 13.31 -8.16
N ALA A 49 -9.54 13.71 -9.41
CA ALA A 49 -9.83 15.11 -9.77
C ALA A 49 -11.17 15.59 -9.17
N ARG A 50 -12.20 14.74 -9.16
CA ARG A 50 -13.49 15.06 -8.50
C ARG A 50 -13.33 15.28 -7.00
N LEU A 51 -12.58 14.40 -6.32
CA LEU A 51 -12.33 14.53 -4.88
C LEU A 51 -11.56 15.82 -4.54
N LEU A 52 -10.56 16.18 -5.35
CA LEU A 52 -9.77 17.40 -5.17
C LEU A 52 -10.60 18.70 -5.28
N HIS A 53 -11.76 18.65 -5.94
CA HIS A 53 -12.68 19.76 -6.12
C HIS A 53 -13.99 19.61 -5.33
N SER A 54 -14.08 18.62 -4.44
CA SER A 54 -15.28 18.36 -3.65
C SER A 54 -15.46 19.42 -2.56
N ASP A 55 -16.69 19.95 -2.43
CA ASP A 55 -17.08 20.82 -1.34
C ASP A 55 -17.67 20.07 -0.13
N ALA A 56 -17.87 18.76 -0.25
CA ALA A 56 -18.38 17.94 0.84
C ALA A 56 -17.44 17.94 2.04
N THR A 57 -18.01 17.84 3.23
CA THR A 57 -17.30 17.65 4.50
C THR A 57 -17.61 16.27 5.06
N VAL A 58 -16.65 15.70 5.78
CA VAL A 58 -16.74 14.41 6.46
C VAL A 58 -16.08 14.49 7.83
N THR A 59 -16.57 13.69 8.75
CA THR A 59 -15.94 13.48 10.04
C THR A 59 -14.82 12.46 9.90
N GLN A 60 -13.57 12.91 10.01
CA GLN A 60 -12.40 12.04 10.03
C GLN A 60 -12.08 11.66 11.47
N THR A 61 -12.19 10.37 11.78
CA THR A 61 -11.75 9.80 13.06
C THR A 61 -10.33 9.27 12.90
N ASP A 62 -9.40 9.84 13.67
CA ASP A 62 -7.99 9.47 13.67
C ASP A 62 -7.69 8.61 14.90
N TYR A 63 -7.20 7.39 14.69
CA TYR A 63 -6.75 6.46 15.72
C TYR A 63 -5.22 6.38 15.82
N GLY A 64 -4.51 7.15 14.98
CA GLY A 64 -3.06 7.11 14.83
C GLY A 64 -2.31 8.22 15.56
N THR A 65 -1.26 8.71 14.91
CA THR A 65 -0.35 9.73 15.42
C THR A 65 -1.04 11.04 15.78
N GLY A 66 -2.05 11.46 15.01
CA GLY A 66 -2.79 12.69 15.27
C GLY A 66 -3.63 12.64 16.55
N ALA A 67 -4.22 11.48 16.89
CA ALA A 67 -4.94 11.28 18.14
C ALA A 67 -3.97 11.24 19.33
N ARG A 68 -2.83 10.54 19.19
CA ARG A 68 -1.79 10.44 20.23
C ARG A 68 -1.17 11.80 20.58
N THR A 69 -0.91 12.65 19.61
CA THR A 69 -0.39 14.01 19.81
C THR A 69 -1.35 14.87 20.63
N ARG A 70 -2.65 14.53 20.61
CA ARG A 70 -3.70 15.19 21.41
C ARG A 70 -3.98 14.49 22.74
N GLY A 71 -3.21 13.44 23.08
CA GLY A 71 -3.38 12.67 24.33
C GLY A 71 -4.64 11.81 24.37
N ALA A 72 -5.25 11.51 23.22
CA ALA A 72 -6.47 10.74 23.10
C ALA A 72 -6.23 9.40 22.39
N ARG A 73 -7.15 8.42 22.59
CA ARG A 73 -7.16 7.16 21.84
C ARG A 73 -7.74 7.35 20.43
N GLU A 74 -8.64 8.33 20.29
CA GLU A 74 -9.26 8.72 19.04
C GLU A 74 -9.51 10.23 19.03
N ALA A 75 -9.50 10.85 17.88
CA ALA A 75 -9.84 12.25 17.70
C ALA A 75 -10.66 12.41 16.42
N SER A 76 -11.87 12.94 16.54
CA SER A 76 -12.73 13.23 15.39
C SER A 76 -12.66 14.70 15.05
N VAL A 77 -12.48 15.00 13.76
CA VAL A 77 -12.40 16.36 13.24
C VAL A 77 -13.17 16.41 11.91
N GLU A 78 -14.02 17.41 11.77
CA GLU A 78 -14.65 17.70 10.49
C GLU A 78 -13.64 18.25 9.48
N ARG A 79 -13.59 17.68 8.29
CA ARG A 79 -12.66 18.05 7.20
C ARG A 79 -13.37 18.07 5.86
N ARG A 80 -12.95 18.97 4.99
CA ARG A 80 -13.38 18.93 3.59
C ARG A 80 -12.73 17.74 2.89
N VAL A 81 -13.50 17.04 2.08
CA VAL A 81 -13.01 15.92 1.25
C VAL A 81 -11.82 16.36 0.38
N ALA A 82 -11.89 17.57 -0.21
CA ALA A 82 -10.79 18.12 -0.99
C ALA A 82 -9.49 18.30 -0.19
N ASP A 83 -9.57 18.60 1.11
CA ASP A 83 -8.39 18.77 1.95
C ASP A 83 -7.78 17.41 2.35
N ILE A 84 -8.61 16.40 2.56
CA ILE A 84 -8.16 15.00 2.73
C ILE A 84 -7.48 14.55 1.43
N ALA A 85 -8.11 14.79 0.27
CA ALA A 85 -7.57 14.42 -1.03
C ALA A 85 -6.18 15.02 -1.30
N ARG A 86 -5.98 16.29 -0.98
CA ARG A 86 -4.68 16.97 -1.17
C ARG A 86 -3.57 16.46 -0.27
N ARG A 87 -3.90 15.98 0.94
CA ARG A 87 -2.91 15.66 1.97
C ARG A 87 -2.62 14.17 2.11
N HIS A 88 -3.62 13.32 1.82
CA HIS A 88 -3.60 11.90 2.16
C HIS A 88 -3.80 10.96 0.97
N LEU A 89 -4.09 11.48 -0.24
CA LEU A 89 -4.10 10.61 -1.40
C LEU A 89 -2.68 10.35 -1.90
N GLU A 90 -2.37 9.09 -2.07
CA GLU A 90 -1.14 8.67 -2.71
C GLU A 90 -0.97 9.25 -4.12
N SER A 91 0.28 9.39 -4.57
CA SER A 91 0.56 9.84 -5.93
C SER A 91 -0.03 8.89 -6.98
N ALA A 92 -0.25 9.39 -8.19
CA ALA A 92 -0.66 8.54 -9.30
C ALA A 92 0.38 7.45 -9.58
N ASP A 93 1.67 7.78 -9.47
CA ASP A 93 2.77 6.83 -9.71
C ASP A 93 2.74 5.66 -8.72
N THR A 94 2.51 5.94 -7.42
CA THR A 94 2.32 4.89 -6.40
C THR A 94 1.11 4.01 -6.73
N GLY A 95 -0.05 4.62 -7.04
CA GLY A 95 -1.24 3.87 -7.42
C GLY A 95 -1.02 2.98 -8.65
N GLN A 96 -0.39 3.51 -9.69
CA GLN A 96 -0.04 2.78 -10.90
C GLN A 96 0.94 1.63 -10.63
N LEU A 97 1.91 1.83 -9.74
CA LEU A 97 2.82 0.76 -9.31
C LEU A 97 2.06 -0.38 -8.63
N LEU A 98 1.15 -0.05 -7.70
CA LEU A 98 0.32 -1.04 -7.01
C LEU A 98 -0.61 -1.78 -7.98
N PHE A 99 -1.20 -1.07 -8.96
CA PHE A 99 -1.94 -1.68 -10.05
C PHE A 99 -1.08 -2.70 -10.82
N ARG A 100 0.14 -2.33 -11.23
CA ARG A 100 1.02 -3.22 -11.99
C ARG A 100 1.45 -4.46 -11.20
N LEU A 101 1.75 -4.31 -9.91
CA LEU A 101 2.05 -5.43 -9.01
C LEU A 101 0.85 -6.38 -8.89
N THR A 102 -0.36 -5.83 -8.71
CA THR A 102 -1.59 -6.62 -8.64
C THR A 102 -1.87 -7.32 -9.96
N ASN A 103 -1.72 -6.62 -11.08
CA ASN A 103 -1.91 -7.16 -12.43
C ASN A 103 -0.94 -8.32 -12.72
N TYR A 104 0.32 -8.16 -12.35
CA TYR A 104 1.32 -9.22 -12.46
C TYR A 104 0.92 -10.45 -11.65
N LEU A 105 0.59 -10.27 -10.36
CA LEU A 105 0.19 -11.39 -9.51
C LEU A 105 -1.07 -12.09 -10.03
N ALA A 106 -2.05 -11.33 -10.53
CA ALA A 106 -3.26 -11.88 -11.13
C ALA A 106 -2.99 -12.66 -12.43
N SER A 107 -1.99 -12.24 -13.21
CA SER A 107 -1.61 -12.90 -14.48
C SER A 107 -0.90 -14.23 -14.26
N VAL A 108 -0.16 -14.39 -13.16
CA VAL A 108 0.59 -15.62 -12.86
C VAL A 108 -0.14 -16.55 -11.88
N SER A 109 -1.35 -16.19 -11.43
CA SER A 109 -2.15 -16.98 -10.51
C SER A 109 -3.35 -17.63 -11.21
N ASP A 110 -3.51 -18.92 -10.99
CA ASP A 110 -4.70 -19.66 -11.44
C ASP A 110 -5.90 -19.50 -10.46
N LYS A 111 -5.65 -18.92 -9.28
CA LYS A 111 -6.66 -18.72 -8.23
C LYS A 111 -7.05 -17.26 -8.12
N PRO A 112 -8.23 -16.95 -7.53
CA PRO A 112 -8.55 -15.59 -7.12
C PRO A 112 -7.43 -15.00 -6.25
N LEU A 113 -7.08 -13.74 -6.53
CA LEU A 113 -6.04 -13.02 -5.82
C LEU A 113 -6.63 -12.34 -4.58
N SER A 114 -6.01 -12.54 -3.43
CA SER A 114 -6.37 -11.88 -2.16
C SER A 114 -5.43 -10.72 -1.91
N VAL A 115 -5.98 -9.51 -1.88
CA VAL A 115 -5.26 -8.27 -1.61
C VAL A 115 -5.76 -7.68 -0.29
N VAL A 116 -4.84 -7.21 0.54
CA VAL A 116 -5.14 -6.52 1.79
C VAL A 116 -4.53 -5.12 1.75
N GLU A 117 -5.34 -4.13 2.10
CA GLU A 117 -4.91 -2.74 2.23
C GLU A 117 -5.22 -2.24 3.65
N LEU A 118 -4.23 -1.68 4.32
CA LEU A 118 -4.41 -0.98 5.59
C LEU A 118 -4.26 0.52 5.35
N GLY A 119 -5.37 1.25 5.49
CA GLY A 119 -5.48 2.68 5.16
C GLY A 119 -6.17 2.89 3.81
N THR A 120 -7.50 2.86 3.82
CA THR A 120 -8.34 3.08 2.62
C THR A 120 -8.35 4.53 2.18
N SER A 121 -8.43 5.46 3.15
CA SER A 121 -8.67 6.89 2.90
C SER A 121 -9.87 7.09 1.95
N LEU A 122 -9.75 7.91 0.93
CA LEU A 122 -10.81 8.16 -0.06
C LEU A 122 -10.90 7.12 -1.18
N GLY A 123 -10.24 5.96 -1.04
CA GLY A 123 -10.42 4.77 -1.88
C GLY A 123 -9.77 4.81 -3.27
N ILE A 124 -8.91 5.79 -3.56
CA ILE A 124 -8.20 5.88 -4.85
C ILE A 124 -7.17 4.76 -5.00
N THR A 125 -6.36 4.50 -3.96
CA THR A 125 -5.37 3.43 -3.95
C THR A 125 -6.05 2.07 -4.03
N THR A 126 -7.14 1.87 -3.28
CA THR A 126 -7.99 0.68 -3.36
C THR A 126 -8.50 0.44 -4.78
N ALA A 127 -8.92 1.50 -5.49
CA ALA A 127 -9.38 1.40 -6.87
C ALA A 127 -8.27 0.91 -7.81
N TYR A 128 -7.03 1.36 -7.62
CA TYR A 128 -5.88 0.84 -8.36
C TYR A 128 -5.61 -0.64 -8.07
N LEU A 129 -5.69 -1.05 -6.80
CA LEU A 129 -5.52 -2.44 -6.39
C LEU A 129 -6.61 -3.36 -6.97
N ALA A 130 -7.86 -2.88 -7.03
CA ALA A 130 -9.02 -3.68 -7.44
C ALA A 130 -9.22 -3.78 -8.96
N SER A 131 -8.71 -2.80 -9.73
CA SER A 131 -9.02 -2.64 -11.16
C SER A 131 -8.35 -3.64 -12.12
N PRO A 132 -7.19 -4.28 -11.82
CA PRO A 132 -6.49 -5.11 -12.80
C PRO A 132 -7.30 -6.30 -13.32
N SER A 133 -8.11 -6.95 -12.47
CA SER A 133 -8.84 -8.16 -12.84
C SER A 133 -10.04 -8.41 -11.94
N ALA A 134 -11.11 -8.96 -12.51
CA ALA A 134 -12.26 -9.47 -11.75
C ALA A 134 -11.90 -10.65 -10.80
N LYS A 135 -10.73 -11.28 -10.98
CA LYS A 135 -10.21 -12.30 -10.06
C LYS A 135 -9.64 -11.73 -8.77
N VAL A 136 -9.32 -10.43 -8.73
CA VAL A 136 -8.82 -9.76 -7.52
C VAL A 136 -9.96 -9.60 -6.51
N ARG A 137 -9.66 -9.80 -5.24
CA ARG A 137 -10.51 -9.46 -4.09
C ARG A 137 -9.69 -8.58 -3.16
N VAL A 138 -10.15 -7.37 -2.93
CA VAL A 138 -9.47 -6.42 -2.05
C VAL A 138 -10.26 -6.32 -0.75
N GLN A 139 -9.61 -6.62 0.37
CA GLN A 139 -10.09 -6.29 1.70
C GLN A 139 -9.32 -5.07 2.18
N THR A 140 -10.04 -3.96 2.44
CA THR A 140 -9.43 -2.68 2.81
C THR A 140 -9.97 -2.18 4.14
N TYR A 141 -9.10 -1.58 4.95
CA TYR A 141 -9.37 -1.18 6.33
C TYR A 141 -9.32 0.34 6.49
N GLU A 142 -10.40 0.91 7.03
CA GLU A 142 -10.52 2.35 7.30
C GLU A 142 -11.08 2.62 8.69
N GLY A 143 -10.45 3.54 9.41
CA GLY A 143 -10.89 3.93 10.74
C GLY A 143 -12.15 4.81 10.76
N ALA A 144 -12.28 5.70 9.76
CA ALA A 144 -13.31 6.71 9.71
C ALA A 144 -14.47 6.29 8.77
N GLU A 145 -15.66 6.08 9.33
CA GLU A 145 -16.84 5.61 8.59
C GLU A 145 -17.22 6.56 7.44
N GLU A 146 -17.34 7.87 7.70
CA GLU A 146 -17.71 8.83 6.66
C GLU A 146 -16.65 8.95 5.54
N VAL A 147 -15.38 8.72 5.85
CA VAL A 147 -14.31 8.66 4.84
C VAL A 147 -14.45 7.40 3.98
N ALA A 148 -14.78 6.26 4.60
CA ALA A 148 -15.05 5.01 3.90
C ALA A 148 -16.30 5.11 3.00
N ASP A 149 -17.33 5.86 3.40
CA ASP A 149 -18.51 6.11 2.56
C ASP A 149 -18.13 6.83 1.27
N VAL A 150 -17.27 7.84 1.33
CA VAL A 150 -16.75 8.52 0.14
C VAL A 150 -15.96 7.55 -0.75
N ALA A 151 -15.15 6.68 -0.16
CA ALA A 151 -14.42 5.64 -0.91
C ALA A 151 -15.38 4.68 -1.64
N MET A 152 -16.45 4.25 -0.98
CA MET A 152 -17.48 3.39 -1.59
C MET A 152 -18.19 4.07 -2.76
N GLU A 153 -18.41 5.39 -2.69
CA GLU A 153 -18.96 6.15 -3.83
C GLU A 153 -17.99 6.17 -5.02
N VAL A 154 -16.69 6.36 -4.77
CA VAL A 154 -15.64 6.29 -5.81
C VAL A 154 -15.66 4.92 -6.49
N TRP A 155 -15.69 3.83 -5.73
CA TRP A 155 -15.69 2.47 -6.29
C TRP A 155 -16.98 2.18 -7.08
N ARG A 156 -18.13 2.64 -6.59
CA ARG A 156 -19.40 2.53 -7.32
C ARG A 156 -19.35 3.27 -8.65
N ALA A 157 -18.80 4.49 -8.68
CA ALA A 157 -18.65 5.28 -9.91
C ALA A 157 -17.70 4.61 -10.93
N LEU A 158 -16.73 3.83 -10.45
CA LEU A 158 -15.80 3.04 -11.28
C LEU A 158 -16.38 1.68 -11.70
N GLY A 159 -17.50 1.23 -11.09
CA GLY A 159 -18.09 -0.09 -11.32
C GLY A 159 -17.31 -1.23 -10.66
N LEU A 160 -16.55 -0.95 -9.60
CA LEU A 160 -15.79 -1.95 -8.86
C LEU A 160 -16.70 -2.63 -7.82
N THR A 161 -16.79 -3.97 -7.89
CA THR A 161 -17.63 -4.79 -7.00
C THR A 161 -16.84 -5.85 -6.22
N ASN A 162 -15.53 -5.80 -6.34
CA ASN A 162 -14.60 -6.77 -5.80
C ASN A 162 -13.80 -6.23 -4.60
N ILE A 163 -14.39 -5.27 -3.87
CA ILE A 163 -13.80 -4.60 -2.71
C ILE A 163 -14.68 -4.87 -1.49
N GLU A 164 -14.06 -5.26 -0.38
CA GLU A 164 -14.69 -5.47 0.93
C GLU A 164 -14.10 -4.46 1.93
N PRO A 165 -14.84 -3.38 2.27
CA PRO A 165 -14.41 -2.45 3.30
C PRO A 165 -14.63 -3.03 4.70
N VAL A 166 -13.64 -2.84 5.57
CA VAL A 166 -13.68 -3.16 7.00
C VAL A 166 -13.50 -1.86 7.79
N ILE A 167 -14.56 -1.39 8.41
CA ILE A 167 -14.62 -0.08 9.04
C ILE A 167 -14.37 -0.19 10.54
N GLY A 168 -13.55 0.71 11.06
CA GLY A 168 -13.20 0.83 12.48
C GLY A 168 -11.70 0.76 12.72
N ASN A 169 -11.30 0.93 13.98
CA ASN A 169 -9.89 0.91 14.36
C ASN A 169 -9.18 -0.34 13.84
N ILE A 170 -8.13 -0.16 13.05
CA ILE A 170 -7.37 -1.25 12.40
C ILE A 170 -6.83 -2.24 13.43
N ASP A 171 -6.40 -1.78 14.60
CA ASP A 171 -5.90 -2.65 15.68
C ASP A 171 -6.93 -3.68 16.16
N ASP A 172 -8.22 -3.34 16.09
CA ASP A 172 -9.31 -4.20 16.51
C ASP A 172 -9.90 -5.00 15.34
N THR A 173 -10.11 -4.32 14.21
CA THR A 173 -10.75 -4.91 13.03
C THR A 173 -9.87 -5.95 12.35
N LEU A 174 -8.56 -5.68 12.23
CA LEU A 174 -7.61 -6.63 11.62
C LEU A 174 -7.52 -7.94 12.41
N ARG A 175 -7.68 -7.92 13.74
CA ARG A 175 -7.75 -9.14 14.56
C ARG A 175 -9.02 -9.93 14.34
N LYS A 176 -10.15 -9.25 14.14
CA LYS A 176 -11.47 -9.89 13.95
C LYS A 176 -11.65 -10.43 12.54
N HIS A 177 -11.11 -9.74 11.55
CA HIS A 177 -11.27 -10.03 10.12
C HIS A 177 -9.97 -10.48 9.47
N GLN A 178 -9.13 -11.23 10.22
CA GLN A 178 -7.81 -11.64 9.75
C GLN A 178 -7.92 -12.47 8.45
N PRO A 179 -7.26 -12.06 7.38
CA PRO A 179 -7.26 -12.78 6.12
C PRO A 179 -6.54 -14.12 6.28
N LYS A 180 -7.08 -15.18 5.67
CA LYS A 180 -6.49 -16.53 5.70
C LYS A 180 -5.34 -16.70 4.70
N ARG A 181 -5.35 -15.90 3.66
CA ARG A 181 -4.35 -15.88 2.59
C ARG A 181 -4.20 -14.45 2.09
N ILE A 182 -2.98 -14.05 1.85
CA ILE A 182 -2.65 -12.75 1.26
C ILE A 182 -1.67 -12.99 0.13
N ASP A 183 -1.98 -12.46 -1.06
CA ASP A 183 -1.07 -12.46 -2.20
C ASP A 183 -0.37 -11.11 -2.35
N LEU A 184 -1.07 -10.01 -2.05
CA LEU A 184 -0.51 -8.67 -1.97
C LEU A 184 -1.03 -7.98 -0.71
N ALA A 185 -0.14 -7.39 0.08
CA ALA A 185 -0.50 -6.46 1.15
C ALA A 185 0.06 -5.07 0.84
N TYR A 186 -0.74 -4.04 1.11
CA TYR A 186 -0.30 -2.64 1.15
C TYR A 186 -0.56 -2.07 2.54
N ILE A 187 0.50 -1.58 3.19
CA ILE A 187 0.44 -1.01 4.54
C ILE A 187 0.72 0.47 4.43
N ASP A 188 -0.34 1.26 4.54
CA ASP A 188 -0.36 2.73 4.51
C ASP A 188 -1.19 3.26 5.68
N ALA A 189 -0.79 2.89 6.89
CA ALA A 189 -1.53 3.27 8.09
C ALA A 189 -0.58 3.54 9.26
N ASN A 190 -0.90 4.59 10.02
CA ASN A 190 -0.35 4.89 11.34
C ASN A 190 1.14 5.31 11.42
N HIS A 191 1.93 5.12 10.40
CA HIS A 191 3.34 5.55 10.16
C HIS A 191 4.20 5.70 11.44
N THR A 192 4.07 4.75 12.39
CA THR A 192 4.91 4.64 13.59
C THR A 192 5.62 3.31 13.60
N TYR A 193 6.78 3.25 14.28
CA TYR A 193 7.56 2.03 14.44
C TYR A 193 6.73 0.86 14.96
N GLU A 194 6.02 1.08 16.07
CA GLU A 194 5.25 0.03 16.74
C GLU A 194 4.07 -0.48 15.89
N ALA A 195 3.31 0.46 15.27
CA ALA A 195 2.14 0.09 14.50
C ALA A 195 2.54 -0.65 13.22
N THR A 196 3.53 -0.14 12.49
CA THR A 196 4.01 -0.76 11.24
C THR A 196 4.51 -2.19 11.48
N LEU A 197 5.31 -2.40 12.52
CA LEU A 197 5.78 -3.76 12.88
C LEU A 197 4.64 -4.66 13.34
N ARG A 198 3.70 -4.15 14.11
CA ARG A 198 2.55 -4.91 14.59
C ARG A 198 1.69 -5.37 13.43
N TYR A 199 1.34 -4.49 12.49
CA TYR A 199 0.57 -4.81 11.30
C TYR A 199 1.29 -5.80 10.41
N PHE A 200 2.56 -5.56 10.12
CA PHE A 200 3.36 -6.49 9.33
C PHE A 200 3.40 -7.89 9.95
N LYS A 201 3.71 -7.99 11.26
CA LYS A 201 3.76 -9.27 11.99
C LYS A 201 2.40 -9.96 12.05
N GLN A 202 1.31 -9.20 12.09
CA GLN A 202 -0.05 -9.76 12.12
C GLN A 202 -0.48 -10.31 10.75
N LEU A 203 -0.06 -9.68 9.63
CA LEU A 203 -0.34 -10.16 8.28
C LEU A 203 0.58 -11.33 7.86
N LEU A 204 1.79 -11.39 8.41
CA LEU A 204 2.84 -12.33 8.00
C LEU A 204 2.41 -13.81 7.97
N PRO A 205 1.62 -14.36 8.93
CA PRO A 205 1.18 -15.75 8.87
C PRO A 205 0.30 -16.10 7.68
N ALA A 206 -0.39 -15.12 7.09
CA ALA A 206 -1.25 -15.27 5.92
C ALA A 206 -0.49 -15.09 4.58
N MET A 207 0.75 -14.58 4.61
CA MET A 207 1.57 -14.40 3.43
C MET A 207 2.01 -15.75 2.86
N GLN A 208 1.92 -15.88 1.54
CA GLN A 208 2.36 -17.05 0.79
C GLN A 208 3.79 -16.85 0.27
N GLN A 209 4.41 -17.90 -0.24
CA GLN A 209 5.76 -17.84 -0.82
C GLN A 209 5.88 -16.78 -1.93
N ASN A 210 4.85 -16.64 -2.77
CA ASN A 210 4.83 -15.69 -3.88
C ASN A 210 4.19 -14.34 -3.54
N SER A 211 3.86 -14.10 -2.27
CA SER A 211 3.26 -12.84 -1.82
C SER A 211 4.24 -11.68 -1.95
N ILE A 212 3.66 -10.49 -2.10
CA ILE A 212 4.37 -9.22 -2.04
C ILE A 212 3.74 -8.38 -0.93
N CYS A 213 4.54 -7.74 -0.09
CA CYS A 213 4.07 -6.72 0.83
C CYS A 213 4.72 -5.39 0.47
N VAL A 214 3.91 -4.36 0.29
CA VAL A 214 4.35 -2.99 0.06
C VAL A 214 4.07 -2.18 1.31
N ILE A 215 5.05 -1.43 1.78
CA ILE A 215 4.96 -0.58 2.97
C ILE A 215 5.23 0.85 2.53
N ASP A 216 4.30 1.75 2.84
CA ASP A 216 4.45 3.15 2.50
C ASP A 216 5.33 3.90 3.51
N ASP A 217 5.87 5.02 3.03
CA ASP A 217 6.57 6.04 3.82
C ASP A 217 7.73 5.49 4.68
N ILE A 218 8.49 4.49 4.18
CA ILE A 218 9.58 3.81 4.90
C ILE A 218 10.72 4.75 5.36
N HIS A 219 10.83 5.94 4.79
CA HIS A 219 11.80 6.99 5.15
C HIS A 219 11.14 8.28 5.66
N HIS A 220 9.84 8.26 6.00
CA HIS A 220 9.10 9.42 6.49
C HIS A 220 9.67 9.94 7.84
N SER A 221 10.09 9.05 8.72
CA SER A 221 10.62 9.36 10.04
C SER A 221 11.70 8.36 10.46
N GLU A 222 12.47 8.69 11.51
CA GLU A 222 13.43 7.75 12.08
C GLU A 222 12.76 6.48 12.62
N GLU A 223 11.53 6.59 13.13
CA GLU A 223 10.71 5.43 13.54
C GLU A 223 10.40 4.50 12.38
N MET A 224 9.99 5.05 11.23
CA MET A 224 9.70 4.28 10.04
C MET A 224 10.96 3.64 9.44
N GLU A 225 12.10 4.36 9.42
CA GLU A 225 13.38 3.76 9.02
C GLU A 225 13.80 2.60 9.93
N LYS A 226 13.54 2.71 11.24
CA LYS A 226 13.80 1.63 12.20
C LYS A 226 12.90 0.43 11.96
N ALA A 227 11.60 0.67 11.74
CA ALA A 227 10.64 -0.39 11.39
C ALA A 227 11.05 -1.10 10.10
N TRP A 228 11.42 -0.36 9.07
CA TRP A 228 11.90 -0.92 7.81
C TRP A 228 13.13 -1.82 7.97
N LYS A 229 14.14 -1.35 8.73
CA LYS A 229 15.34 -2.15 9.03
C LYS A 229 15.01 -3.43 9.80
N GLU A 230 14.07 -3.39 10.75
CA GLU A 230 13.66 -4.59 11.50
C GLU A 230 12.91 -5.57 10.61
N ILE A 231 11.99 -5.09 9.74
CA ILE A 231 11.27 -5.94 8.77
C ILE A 231 12.24 -6.68 7.87
N GLN A 232 13.31 -6.02 7.40
CA GLN A 232 14.36 -6.66 6.58
C GLN A 232 15.08 -7.80 7.29
N GLN A 233 15.09 -7.82 8.64
CA GLN A 233 15.75 -8.87 9.42
C GLN A 233 14.81 -10.05 9.76
N ILE A 234 13.51 -9.95 9.50
CA ILE A 234 12.57 -11.03 9.77
C ILE A 234 12.92 -12.26 8.92
N ALA A 235 12.94 -13.43 9.53
CA ALA A 235 13.44 -14.66 8.90
C ALA A 235 12.70 -15.06 7.62
N GLN A 236 11.37 -14.77 7.55
CA GLN A 236 10.54 -15.07 6.39
C GLN A 236 10.75 -14.09 5.23
N VAL A 237 11.37 -12.94 5.46
CA VAL A 237 11.69 -11.96 4.42
C VAL A 237 12.93 -12.43 3.68
N THR A 238 12.81 -12.62 2.38
CA THR A 238 13.92 -13.11 1.54
C THR A 238 14.63 -11.99 0.79
N SER A 239 13.88 -11.09 0.19
CA SER A 239 14.43 -9.93 -0.50
C SER A 239 13.59 -8.70 -0.24
N THR A 240 14.19 -7.52 -0.33
CA THR A 240 13.45 -6.25 -0.28
C THR A 240 13.96 -5.29 -1.34
N ILE A 241 13.07 -4.39 -1.79
CA ILE A 241 13.43 -3.26 -2.62
C ILE A 241 13.02 -1.98 -1.87
N ASP A 242 14.01 -1.12 -1.62
CA ASP A 242 13.83 0.22 -1.07
C ASP A 242 13.74 1.20 -2.25
N CYS A 243 12.54 1.77 -2.47
CA CYS A 243 12.24 2.75 -3.50
C CYS A 243 12.14 4.17 -2.92
N TYR A 244 12.75 4.42 -1.79
CA TYR A 244 12.70 5.61 -0.95
C TYR A 244 11.34 5.81 -0.25
N ARG A 245 10.27 6.05 -0.99
CA ARG A 245 8.94 6.18 -0.40
C ARG A 245 8.38 4.81 -0.02
N LEU A 246 8.46 3.87 -0.93
CA LEU A 246 7.91 2.53 -0.78
C LEU A 246 9.00 1.50 -0.45
N GLY A 247 8.69 0.61 0.47
CA GLY A 247 9.43 -0.61 0.72
C GLY A 247 8.67 -1.83 0.18
N ILE A 248 9.27 -2.58 -0.74
CA ILE A 248 8.67 -3.79 -1.29
C ILE A 248 9.35 -5.01 -0.68
N VAL A 249 8.55 -5.92 -0.11
CA VAL A 249 9.02 -7.11 0.62
C VAL A 249 8.59 -8.36 -0.11
N PHE A 250 9.51 -9.31 -0.27
CA PHE A 250 9.31 -10.61 -0.92
C PHE A 250 9.58 -11.76 0.04
N PHE A 251 8.86 -12.88 -0.17
CA PHE A 251 8.89 -14.07 0.68
C PHE A 251 9.33 -15.33 -0.06
N ASP A 252 9.67 -15.25 -1.36
CA ASP A 252 10.04 -16.39 -2.17
C ASP A 252 11.43 -16.93 -1.76
N LYS A 253 11.47 -18.14 -1.23
CA LYS A 253 12.68 -18.81 -0.75
C LYS A 253 13.74 -19.07 -1.85
N HIS A 254 13.34 -18.98 -3.11
CA HIS A 254 14.27 -19.07 -4.24
C HIS A 254 15.00 -17.76 -4.54
N TYR A 255 14.61 -16.67 -3.90
CA TYR A 255 15.35 -15.43 -4.02
C TYR A 255 16.58 -15.44 -3.14
N ILE A 256 17.67 -14.89 -3.67
CA ILE A 256 18.86 -14.62 -2.86
C ILE A 256 18.48 -13.56 -1.82
N ARG A 257 18.74 -13.83 -0.54
CA ARG A 257 18.49 -12.87 0.52
C ARG A 257 19.35 -11.62 0.31
N LYS A 258 18.71 -10.55 -0.16
CA LYS A 258 19.38 -9.29 -0.48
C LYS A 258 18.40 -8.12 -0.38
N HIS A 259 18.93 -6.99 0.05
CA HIS A 259 18.20 -5.74 0.15
C HIS A 259 18.67 -4.82 -0.97
N TYR A 260 17.78 -4.56 -1.92
CA TYR A 260 18.05 -3.72 -3.07
C TYR A 260 17.61 -2.29 -2.81
N ARG A 261 18.27 -1.33 -3.43
CA ARG A 261 17.86 0.07 -3.42
C ARG A 261 17.78 0.57 -4.84
N MET A 262 16.62 1.12 -5.23
CA MET A 262 16.31 1.51 -6.60
C MET A 262 15.59 2.85 -6.63
N ARG A 263 15.72 3.55 -7.74
CA ARG A 263 14.84 4.66 -8.11
C ARG A 263 13.82 4.11 -9.09
N ILE A 264 12.55 4.34 -8.83
CA ILE A 264 11.42 4.01 -9.70
C ILE A 264 10.52 5.23 -9.84
#